data_299f8d2acbcdd53c565e557fcf115c66
#
_entry.id   299f8d2acbcdd53c565e557fcf115c66
#
_cell.length_a   1.000
_cell.length_b   1.000
_cell.length_c   1.000
_cell.angle_alpha   90.00
_cell.angle_beta   90.00
_cell.angle_gamma   90.00
#
_symmetry.space_group_name_H-M   'P 1'
#
loop_
_entity.id
_entity.type
_entity.pdbx_description
1 polymer ?
#
loop_
_entity_poly.entity_id
_entity_poly.type
_entity_poly.pdbx_seq_one_letter_code
_entity_poly.pdbx_strand_id
1 'polypeptide(L)'
;MGGPSKALELARRVPTAVVYASPQGAVRRRLKQMLETPYYRVEETVDQRGLELCSALKNAYAIAIGLCDGLVAAGRAETMYNTKSALYTRALREIAWLGRTVRMRGATVHGLGGAGDLHVTGMAGRNRIFGELRGSGRPTRDVVAELKARDELTEGYAAIRWCWRFARERKVTGVPLLHALHRIVFGGHDVERELSAACFGSASPSTRSKGGRS
;
A
#
# COMPACT_ATOMS: atom_id res chain seq x y z
N MET A 1 9.30 14.08 -3.89
CA MET A 1 10.21 12.94 -3.67
C MET A 1 9.38 11.71 -3.32
N GLY A 2 9.77 10.55 -3.84
CA GLY A 2 9.20 9.24 -3.52
C GLY A 2 10.29 8.18 -3.54
N GLY A 3 9.95 6.98 -3.07
CA GLY A 3 10.87 5.85 -3.06
C GLY A 3 11.18 5.31 -1.66
N PRO A 4 11.81 4.13 -1.59
CA PRO A 4 12.12 3.44 -0.34
C PRO A 4 13.19 4.22 0.43
N SER A 5 12.78 4.98 1.44
CA SER A 5 13.70 5.81 2.24
C SER A 5 13.27 5.85 3.71
N LYS A 6 13.70 4.85 4.47
CA LYS A 6 13.51 4.85 5.92
C LYS A 6 14.57 5.74 6.59
N ALA A 7 14.12 6.74 7.34
CA ALA A 7 14.99 7.74 7.94
C ALA A 7 16.13 7.13 8.78
N LEU A 8 15.86 6.08 9.55
CA LEU A 8 16.86 5.42 10.39
C LEU A 8 17.94 4.71 9.55
N GLU A 9 17.55 4.08 8.44
CA GLU A 9 18.50 3.41 7.53
C GLU A 9 19.37 4.46 6.84
N LEU A 10 18.75 5.54 6.35
CA LEU A 10 19.50 6.64 5.72
C LEU A 10 20.49 7.29 6.71
N ALA A 11 20.09 7.53 7.96
CA ALA A 11 20.98 8.06 9.00
C ALA A 11 22.17 7.14 9.29
N ARG A 12 21.99 5.83 9.08
CA ARG A 12 23.06 4.82 9.20
C ARG A 12 23.83 4.59 7.90
N ARG A 13 23.60 5.40 6.86
CA ARG A 13 24.23 5.31 5.55
C ARG A 13 23.99 3.96 4.84
N VAL A 14 22.84 3.31 5.10
CA VAL A 14 22.42 2.14 4.34
C VAL A 14 22.12 2.58 2.90
N PRO A 15 22.57 1.86 1.87
CA PRO A 15 22.32 2.21 0.48
C PRO A 15 20.84 2.43 0.20
N THR A 16 20.50 3.62 -0.26
CA THR A 16 19.12 4.09 -0.46
C THR A 16 19.00 4.73 -1.85
N ALA A 17 17.92 4.45 -2.56
CA ALA A 17 17.62 5.07 -3.83
C ALA A 17 16.22 5.70 -3.80
N VAL A 18 16.10 6.93 -4.32
CA VAL A 18 14.86 7.68 -4.36
C VAL A 18 14.66 8.35 -5.72
N VAL A 19 13.45 8.82 -5.99
CA VAL A 19 13.15 9.59 -7.19
C VAL A 19 12.61 10.98 -6.84
N TYR A 20 13.15 12.00 -7.51
CA TYR A 20 12.65 13.38 -7.43
C TYR A 20 11.92 13.74 -8.71
N ALA A 21 10.73 14.33 -8.56
CA ALA A 21 9.91 14.78 -9.67
C ALA A 21 9.86 16.29 -9.75
N SER A 22 10.08 16.83 -10.94
CA SER A 22 9.79 18.23 -11.28
C SER A 22 9.64 18.35 -12.80
N PRO A 23 8.73 19.18 -13.31
CA PRO A 23 8.68 19.50 -14.73
C PRO A 23 9.94 20.25 -15.21
N GLN A 24 10.61 20.99 -14.33
CA GLN A 24 11.77 21.79 -14.62
C GLN A 24 13.07 20.97 -14.55
N GLY A 25 13.76 20.77 -15.69
CA GLY A 25 15.00 19.99 -15.76
C GLY A 25 16.15 20.56 -14.92
N ALA A 26 16.27 21.88 -14.84
CA ALA A 26 17.28 22.54 -14.02
C ALA A 26 17.10 22.21 -12.52
N VAL A 27 15.85 22.19 -12.03
CA VAL A 27 15.52 21.83 -10.64
C VAL A 27 15.91 20.39 -10.37
N ARG A 28 15.56 19.44 -11.25
CA ARG A 28 15.91 18.03 -11.08
C ARG A 28 17.41 17.83 -10.98
N ARG A 29 18.17 18.37 -11.94
CA ARG A 29 19.65 18.28 -11.94
C ARG A 29 20.27 18.89 -10.69
N ARG A 30 19.79 20.06 -10.25
CA ARG A 30 20.30 20.71 -9.05
C ARG A 30 20.02 19.86 -7.79
N LEU A 31 18.81 19.31 -7.66
CA LEU A 31 18.48 18.42 -6.52
C LEU A 31 19.36 17.18 -6.52
N LYS A 32 19.58 16.55 -7.68
CA LYS A 32 20.48 15.41 -7.80
C LYS A 32 21.90 15.76 -7.35
N GLN A 33 22.49 16.84 -7.87
CA GLN A 33 23.84 17.29 -7.50
C GLN A 33 23.99 17.60 -6.02
N MET A 34 22.94 18.16 -5.38
CA MET A 34 22.98 18.53 -3.96
C MET A 34 22.80 17.36 -3.00
N LEU A 35 22.05 16.33 -3.40
CA LEU A 35 21.59 15.29 -2.49
C LEU A 35 22.26 13.93 -2.74
N GLU A 36 22.80 13.68 -3.93
CA GLU A 36 23.40 12.41 -4.27
C GLU A 36 24.70 12.19 -3.47
N THR A 37 24.83 11.00 -2.89
CA THR A 37 26.01 10.57 -2.15
C THR A 37 26.36 9.13 -2.54
N PRO A 38 27.48 8.54 -2.12
CA PRO A 38 27.80 7.13 -2.38
C PRO A 38 26.74 6.14 -1.88
N TYR A 39 25.97 6.51 -0.87
CA TYR A 39 24.90 5.68 -0.28
C TYR A 39 23.48 6.22 -0.51
N TYR A 40 23.31 7.37 -1.17
CA TYR A 40 22.00 7.95 -1.49
C TYR A 40 21.90 8.29 -2.97
N ARG A 41 21.23 7.43 -3.74
CA ARG A 41 21.08 7.59 -5.18
C ARG A 41 19.80 8.36 -5.51
N VAL A 42 19.91 9.32 -6.43
CA VAL A 42 18.80 10.16 -6.86
C VAL A 42 18.47 9.87 -8.33
N GLU A 43 17.27 9.31 -8.56
CA GLU A 43 16.65 9.25 -9.88
C GLU A 43 15.81 10.50 -10.17
N GLU A 44 15.59 10.79 -11.43
CA GLU A 44 14.84 11.95 -11.88
C GLU A 44 13.61 11.55 -12.69
N THR A 45 12.49 12.24 -12.49
CA THR A 45 11.31 12.10 -13.34
C THR A 45 10.61 13.44 -13.56
N VAL A 46 9.87 13.57 -14.65
CA VAL A 46 8.97 14.70 -14.89
C VAL A 46 7.55 14.41 -14.38
N ASP A 47 7.28 13.18 -14.01
CA ASP A 47 5.94 12.71 -13.63
C ASP A 47 5.62 13.00 -12.15
N GLN A 48 5.47 14.29 -11.86
CA GLN A 48 5.16 14.74 -10.50
C GLN A 48 3.81 14.21 -10.01
N ARG A 49 2.76 14.31 -10.83
CA ARG A 49 1.40 13.87 -10.46
C ARG A 49 1.33 12.38 -10.21
N GLY A 50 2.00 11.58 -11.04
CA GLY A 50 2.09 10.14 -10.86
C GLY A 50 2.81 9.78 -9.56
N LEU A 51 3.92 10.45 -9.27
CA LEU A 51 4.68 10.22 -8.04
C LEU A 51 3.87 10.57 -6.78
N GLU A 52 3.16 11.69 -6.78
CA GLU A 52 2.27 12.10 -5.69
C GLU A 52 1.13 11.10 -5.47
N LEU A 53 0.52 10.61 -6.56
CA LEU A 53 -0.52 9.59 -6.48
C LEU A 53 0.02 8.26 -5.91
N CYS A 54 1.20 7.81 -6.36
CA CYS A 54 1.85 6.62 -5.79
C CYS A 54 2.09 6.80 -4.28
N SER A 55 2.60 7.95 -3.85
CA SER A 55 2.86 8.25 -2.44
C SER A 55 1.60 8.24 -1.57
N ALA A 56 0.45 8.65 -2.11
CA ALA A 56 -0.83 8.57 -1.40
C ALA A 56 -1.33 7.12 -1.32
N LEU A 57 -1.36 6.41 -2.45
CA LEU A 57 -1.93 5.07 -2.57
C LEU A 57 -1.11 4.00 -1.85
N LYS A 58 0.24 4.11 -1.82
CA LYS A 58 1.09 3.14 -1.12
C LYS A 58 0.69 2.95 0.33
N ASN A 59 0.34 4.05 1.01
CA ASN A 59 -0.04 4.02 2.42
C ASN A 59 -1.34 3.25 2.65
N ALA A 60 -2.32 3.44 1.76
CA ALA A 60 -3.57 2.67 1.79
C ALA A 60 -3.32 1.17 1.54
N TYR A 61 -2.54 0.83 0.51
CA TYR A 61 -2.29 -0.56 0.15
C TYR A 61 -1.33 -1.30 1.09
N ALA A 62 -0.43 -0.59 1.78
CA ALA A 62 0.40 -1.19 2.82
C ALA A 62 -0.43 -1.77 3.99
N ILE A 63 -1.61 -1.20 4.26
CA ILE A 63 -2.56 -1.77 5.23
C ILE A 63 -2.99 -3.17 4.81
N ALA A 64 -3.22 -3.44 3.50
CA ALA A 64 -3.59 -4.77 3.02
C ALA A 64 -2.54 -5.85 3.37
N ILE A 65 -1.26 -5.50 3.29
CA ILE A 65 -0.18 -6.40 3.67
C ILE A 65 -0.21 -6.69 5.17
N GLY A 66 -0.42 -5.66 5.99
CA GLY A 66 -0.57 -5.82 7.44
C GLY A 66 -1.79 -6.63 7.84
N LEU A 67 -2.93 -6.52 7.12
CA LEU A 67 -4.11 -7.36 7.36
C LEU A 67 -3.78 -8.85 7.28
N CYS A 68 -2.91 -9.25 6.35
CA CYS A 68 -2.43 -10.64 6.26
C CYS A 68 -1.61 -11.04 7.49
N ASP A 69 -0.75 -10.13 8.00
CA ASP A 69 0.00 -10.40 9.24
C ASP A 69 -0.94 -10.59 10.43
N GLY A 70 -1.99 -9.78 10.51
CA GLY A 70 -3.01 -9.90 11.54
C GLY A 70 -3.81 -11.22 11.47
N LEU A 71 -4.15 -11.71 10.27
CA LEU A 71 -4.79 -13.01 10.08
C LEU A 71 -3.88 -14.16 10.54
N VAL A 72 -2.57 -14.08 10.27
CA VAL A 72 -1.59 -15.04 10.77
C VAL A 72 -1.52 -14.99 12.29
N ALA A 73 -1.42 -13.80 12.89
CA ALA A 73 -1.39 -13.61 14.33
C ALA A 73 -2.67 -14.11 15.02
N ALA A 74 -3.81 -14.08 14.33
CA ALA A 74 -5.09 -14.63 14.80
C ALA A 74 -5.23 -16.16 14.57
N GLY A 75 -4.19 -16.85 14.09
CA GLY A 75 -4.21 -18.29 13.82
C GLY A 75 -5.10 -18.71 12.63
N ARG A 76 -5.46 -17.77 11.75
CA ARG A 76 -6.29 -18.06 10.55
C ARG A 76 -5.50 -18.74 9.44
N ALA A 77 -4.19 -18.58 9.43
CA ALA A 77 -3.23 -19.23 8.55
C ALA A 77 -1.87 -19.31 9.23
N GLU A 78 -1.05 -20.28 8.87
CA GLU A 78 0.34 -20.36 9.34
C GLU A 78 1.21 -19.26 8.67
N THR A 79 1.02 -19.05 7.39
CA THR A 79 1.69 -17.99 6.60
C THR A 79 0.76 -17.45 5.52
N MET A 80 1.06 -16.25 5.01
CA MET A 80 0.28 -15.65 3.91
C MET A 80 1.19 -15.01 2.83
N TYR A 81 2.36 -15.58 2.57
CA TYR A 81 3.30 -15.03 1.58
C TYR A 81 2.72 -14.93 0.17
N ASN A 82 2.02 -15.96 -0.29
CA ASN A 82 1.38 -15.97 -1.61
C ASN A 82 0.29 -14.89 -1.70
N THR A 83 -0.53 -14.76 -0.67
CA THR A 83 -1.59 -13.74 -0.61
C THR A 83 -1.00 -12.34 -0.58
N LYS A 84 0.04 -12.08 0.22
CA LYS A 84 0.75 -10.79 0.24
C LYS A 84 1.32 -10.44 -1.14
N SER A 85 1.92 -11.40 -1.83
CA SER A 85 2.46 -11.19 -3.17
C SER A 85 1.35 -10.88 -4.19
N ALA A 86 0.21 -11.57 -4.11
CA ALA A 86 -0.95 -11.29 -4.95
C ALA A 86 -1.54 -9.91 -4.67
N LEU A 87 -1.68 -9.52 -3.41
CA LEU A 87 -2.16 -8.20 -2.99
C LEU A 87 -1.20 -7.08 -3.42
N TYR A 88 0.11 -7.29 -3.28
CA TYR A 88 1.12 -6.35 -3.78
C TYR A 88 0.98 -6.12 -5.29
N THR A 89 0.88 -7.20 -6.06
CA THR A 89 0.69 -7.13 -7.51
C THR A 89 -0.63 -6.46 -7.87
N ARG A 90 -1.71 -6.75 -7.13
CA ARG A 90 -3.01 -6.10 -7.31
C ARG A 90 -2.91 -4.60 -7.02
N ALA A 91 -2.25 -4.21 -5.95
CA ALA A 91 -2.04 -2.82 -5.58
C ALA A 91 -1.33 -2.03 -6.70
N LEU A 92 -0.25 -2.57 -7.27
CA LEU A 92 0.44 -1.94 -8.41
C LEU A 92 -0.46 -1.77 -9.63
N ARG A 93 -1.28 -2.77 -9.95
CA ARG A 93 -2.26 -2.67 -11.05
C ARG A 93 -3.30 -1.58 -10.78
N GLU A 94 -3.81 -1.47 -9.57
CA GLU A 94 -4.79 -0.46 -9.19
C GLU A 94 -4.17 0.95 -9.17
N ILE A 95 -2.94 1.10 -8.70
CA ILE A 95 -2.18 2.35 -8.80
C ILE A 95 -2.02 2.76 -10.28
N ALA A 96 -1.64 1.82 -11.15
CA ALA A 96 -1.52 2.09 -12.58
C ALA A 96 -2.87 2.50 -13.20
N TRP A 97 -3.95 1.84 -12.79
CA TRP A 97 -5.31 2.14 -13.27
C TRP A 97 -5.79 3.53 -12.85
N LEU A 98 -5.65 3.86 -11.58
CA LEU A 98 -5.94 5.20 -11.04
C LEU A 98 -5.02 6.25 -11.66
N GLY A 99 -3.77 5.91 -11.90
CA GLY A 99 -2.78 6.77 -12.52
C GLY A 99 -3.13 7.25 -13.92
N ARG A 100 -3.94 6.51 -14.68
CA ARG A 100 -4.44 6.94 -15.99
C ARG A 100 -5.23 8.25 -15.89
N THR A 101 -5.94 8.46 -14.80
CA THR A 101 -6.76 9.66 -14.58
C THR A 101 -5.92 10.94 -14.44
N VAL A 102 -4.65 10.80 -14.07
CA VAL A 102 -3.68 11.89 -13.93
C VAL A 102 -2.57 11.83 -15.00
N ARG A 103 -2.70 10.94 -15.99
CA ARG A 103 -1.73 10.68 -17.06
C ARG A 103 -0.36 10.24 -16.52
N MET A 104 -0.35 9.43 -15.46
CA MET A 104 0.86 8.85 -14.87
C MET A 104 1.61 7.98 -15.88
N ARG A 105 2.93 8.05 -15.87
CA ARG A 105 3.79 7.19 -16.69
C ARG A 105 3.90 5.79 -16.07
N GLY A 106 3.89 4.75 -16.90
CA GLY A 106 4.07 3.36 -16.44
C GLY A 106 5.36 3.14 -15.64
N ALA A 107 6.45 3.78 -16.03
CA ALA A 107 7.72 3.73 -15.32
C ALA A 107 7.63 4.24 -13.86
N THR A 108 6.71 5.17 -13.56
CA THR A 108 6.54 5.69 -12.20
C THR A 108 5.98 4.63 -11.26
N VAL A 109 4.98 3.86 -11.69
CA VAL A 109 4.38 2.81 -10.84
C VAL A 109 5.31 1.62 -10.64
N HIS A 110 6.09 1.27 -11.64
CA HIS A 110 7.03 0.13 -11.57
C HIS A 110 8.41 0.50 -11.02
N GLY A 111 8.71 1.79 -10.87
CA GLY A 111 9.97 2.30 -10.33
C GLY A 111 9.98 2.49 -8.81
N LEU A 112 10.99 3.24 -8.36
CA LEU A 112 11.22 3.51 -6.92
C LEU A 112 10.01 4.18 -6.26
N GLY A 113 9.35 5.12 -6.93
CA GLY A 113 8.22 5.88 -6.37
C GLY A 113 6.91 5.11 -6.25
N GLY A 114 6.76 4.00 -6.97
CA GLY A 114 5.60 3.11 -6.90
C GLY A 114 5.96 1.80 -6.22
N ALA A 115 6.46 0.83 -6.98
CA ALA A 115 6.77 -0.51 -6.51
C ALA A 115 7.76 -0.52 -5.32
N GLY A 116 8.86 0.23 -5.41
CA GLY A 116 9.86 0.28 -4.34
C GLY A 116 9.30 0.85 -3.05
N ASP A 117 8.58 1.97 -3.13
CA ASP A 117 8.03 2.66 -1.97
C ASP A 117 6.85 1.87 -1.32
N LEU A 118 6.01 1.23 -2.14
CA LEU A 118 4.98 0.33 -1.64
C LEU A 118 5.58 -0.88 -0.93
N HIS A 119 6.65 -1.46 -1.49
CA HIS A 119 7.32 -2.62 -0.90
C HIS A 119 7.82 -2.31 0.50
N VAL A 120 8.66 -1.29 0.66
CA VAL A 120 9.23 -0.92 1.96
C VAL A 120 8.15 -0.52 2.98
N THR A 121 7.08 0.15 2.52
CA THR A 121 5.97 0.57 3.38
C THR A 121 5.15 -0.63 3.86
N GLY A 122 4.98 -1.66 3.03
CA GLY A 122 4.29 -2.90 3.36
C GLY A 122 5.11 -3.86 4.23
N MET A 123 6.45 -3.81 4.15
CA MET A 123 7.33 -4.64 4.99
C MET A 123 7.40 -4.13 6.44
N ALA A 124 7.38 -2.82 6.62
CA ALA A 124 7.56 -2.22 7.95
C ALA A 124 6.95 -0.81 8.00
N GLY A 125 6.42 -0.44 9.16
CA GLY A 125 5.89 0.89 9.40
C GLY A 125 4.48 0.89 9.95
N ARG A 126 4.01 2.10 10.28
CA ARG A 126 2.71 2.32 10.97
C ARG A 126 1.51 1.78 10.19
N ASN A 127 1.51 1.91 8.86
CA ASN A 127 0.43 1.41 8.01
C ASN A 127 0.29 -0.13 8.11
N ARG A 128 1.41 -0.86 8.13
CA ARG A 128 1.42 -2.31 8.34
C ARG A 128 0.88 -2.68 9.73
N ILE A 129 1.34 -1.96 10.78
CA ILE A 129 0.88 -2.17 12.17
C ILE A 129 -0.63 -1.96 12.29
N PHE A 130 -1.18 -0.90 11.68
CA PHE A 130 -2.63 -0.69 11.63
C PHE A 130 -3.35 -1.90 11.00
N GLY A 131 -2.85 -2.39 9.86
CA GLY A 131 -3.38 -3.57 9.19
C GLY A 131 -3.32 -4.81 10.05
N GLU A 132 -2.18 -5.06 10.71
CA GLU A 132 -1.97 -6.22 11.60
C GLU A 132 -2.97 -6.22 12.77
N LEU A 133 -3.11 -5.10 13.46
CA LEU A 133 -4.09 -4.95 14.54
C LEU A 133 -5.53 -5.17 14.05
N ARG A 134 -5.89 -4.64 12.88
CA ARG A 134 -7.23 -4.82 12.32
C ARG A 134 -7.44 -6.26 11.82
N GLY A 135 -6.42 -6.86 11.20
CA GLY A 135 -6.43 -8.24 10.69
C GLY A 135 -6.54 -9.29 11.80
N SER A 136 -6.03 -9.00 13.00
CA SER A 136 -6.18 -9.87 14.17
C SER A 136 -7.61 -9.92 14.75
N GLY A 137 -8.57 -9.25 14.10
CA GLY A 137 -9.98 -9.25 14.51
C GLY A 137 -10.42 -8.04 15.32
N ARG A 138 -9.51 -7.13 15.65
CA ARG A 138 -9.85 -5.94 16.45
C ARG A 138 -10.73 -4.97 15.66
N PRO A 139 -11.77 -4.39 16.28
CA PRO A 139 -12.59 -3.37 15.64
C PRO A 139 -11.77 -2.14 15.23
N THR A 140 -12.05 -1.58 14.06
CA THR A 140 -11.30 -0.40 13.56
C THR A 140 -11.32 0.76 14.55
N ARG A 141 -12.44 1.02 15.23
CA ARG A 141 -12.56 2.10 16.22
C ARG A 141 -11.54 1.98 17.34
N ASP A 142 -11.29 0.75 17.82
CA ASP A 142 -10.41 0.47 18.94
C ASP A 142 -8.93 0.61 18.51
N VAL A 143 -8.62 0.13 17.30
CA VAL A 143 -7.29 0.30 16.68
C VAL A 143 -6.98 1.79 16.46
N VAL A 144 -7.94 2.56 15.94
CA VAL A 144 -7.79 4.01 15.74
C VAL A 144 -7.59 4.73 17.07
N ALA A 145 -8.36 4.39 18.10
CA ALA A 145 -8.25 5.01 19.43
C ALA A 145 -6.87 4.75 20.04
N GLU A 146 -6.39 3.51 20.01
CA GLU A 146 -5.07 3.13 20.52
C GLU A 146 -3.94 3.85 19.78
N LEU A 147 -3.93 3.81 18.45
CA LEU A 147 -2.87 4.44 17.67
C LEU A 147 -2.88 5.97 17.78
N LYS A 148 -4.05 6.59 17.96
CA LYS A 148 -4.15 8.03 18.26
C LYS A 148 -3.56 8.36 19.63
N ALA A 149 -3.84 7.55 20.65
CA ALA A 149 -3.29 7.77 21.99
C ALA A 149 -1.76 7.69 22.04
N ARG A 150 -1.15 6.97 21.09
CA ARG A 150 0.32 6.84 20.94
C ARG A 150 0.92 7.82 19.93
N ASP A 151 0.13 8.71 19.34
CA ASP A 151 0.53 9.57 18.20
C ASP A 151 1.08 8.76 17.00
N GLU A 152 0.55 7.57 16.79
CA GLU A 152 0.97 6.62 15.74
C GLU A 152 -0.09 6.38 14.68
N LEU A 153 -1.20 7.15 14.67
CA LEU A 153 -2.22 6.99 13.66
C LEU A 153 -1.65 7.26 12.26
N THR A 154 -1.91 6.30 11.37
CA THR A 154 -1.25 6.27 10.07
C THR A 154 -1.97 7.08 9.01
N GLU A 155 -1.21 7.58 8.06
CA GLU A 155 -1.71 8.26 6.86
C GLU A 155 -2.61 7.33 6.02
N GLY A 156 -2.33 6.02 6.05
CA GLY A 156 -3.07 5.00 5.29
C GLY A 156 -4.54 4.90 5.68
N TYR A 157 -4.87 5.11 6.96
CA TYR A 157 -6.27 5.15 7.40
C TYR A 157 -7.07 6.23 6.68
N ALA A 158 -6.55 7.45 6.63
CA ALA A 158 -7.18 8.55 5.91
C ALA A 158 -7.09 8.35 4.38
N ALA A 159 -5.95 7.84 3.89
CA ALA A 159 -5.70 7.62 2.47
C ALA A 159 -6.72 6.65 1.86
N ILE A 160 -7.14 5.57 2.54
CA ILE A 160 -8.17 4.66 2.04
C ILE A 160 -9.45 5.43 1.69
N ARG A 161 -9.92 6.31 2.58
CA ARG A 161 -11.14 7.10 2.37
C ARG A 161 -10.99 8.04 1.17
N TRP A 162 -9.89 8.79 1.11
CA TRP A 162 -9.65 9.77 0.06
C TRP A 162 -9.42 9.12 -1.30
N CYS A 163 -8.65 8.04 -1.36
CA CYS A 163 -8.40 7.32 -2.61
C CYS A 163 -9.66 6.62 -3.12
N TRP A 164 -10.49 6.06 -2.22
CA TRP A 164 -11.78 5.48 -2.58
C TRP A 164 -12.74 6.54 -3.15
N ARG A 165 -12.83 7.71 -2.51
CA ARG A 165 -13.62 8.84 -3.00
C ARG A 165 -13.11 9.30 -4.37
N PHE A 166 -11.80 9.48 -4.51
CA PHE A 166 -11.17 9.84 -5.80
C PHE A 166 -11.50 8.84 -6.91
N ALA A 167 -11.41 7.53 -6.65
CA ALA A 167 -11.77 6.50 -7.61
C ALA A 167 -13.24 6.61 -8.06
N ARG A 168 -14.16 6.85 -7.12
CA ARG A 168 -15.59 7.04 -7.41
C ARG A 168 -15.86 8.30 -8.24
N GLU A 169 -15.29 9.42 -7.87
CA GLU A 169 -15.44 10.70 -8.58
C GLU A 169 -14.91 10.60 -10.02
N ARG A 170 -13.85 9.83 -10.23
CA ARG A 170 -13.26 9.57 -11.54
C ARG A 170 -13.87 8.39 -12.28
N LYS A 171 -14.90 7.75 -11.71
CA LYS A 171 -15.60 6.58 -12.28
C LYS A 171 -14.64 5.43 -12.62
N VAL A 172 -13.60 5.23 -11.81
CA VAL A 172 -12.64 4.13 -11.96
C VAL A 172 -13.21 2.88 -11.30
N THR A 173 -13.45 1.83 -12.08
CA THR A 173 -14.10 0.60 -11.61
C THR A 173 -13.13 -0.55 -11.31
N GLY A 174 -11.92 -0.53 -11.86
CA GLY A 174 -10.95 -1.63 -11.78
C GLY A 174 -10.10 -1.67 -10.49
N VAL A 175 -10.65 -1.29 -9.32
CA VAL A 175 -9.94 -1.13 -8.06
C VAL A 175 -10.55 -1.95 -6.90
N PRO A 176 -10.72 -3.30 -7.07
CA PRO A 176 -11.38 -4.14 -6.08
C PRO A 176 -10.66 -4.17 -4.72
N LEU A 177 -9.34 -4.07 -4.66
CA LEU A 177 -8.59 -4.06 -3.41
C LEU A 177 -8.86 -2.77 -2.63
N LEU A 178 -8.89 -1.61 -3.30
CA LEU A 178 -9.23 -0.34 -2.65
C LEU A 178 -10.67 -0.38 -2.09
N HIS A 179 -11.61 -0.98 -2.82
CA HIS A 179 -12.97 -1.18 -2.34
C HIS A 179 -13.02 -2.13 -1.14
N ALA A 180 -12.27 -3.23 -1.16
CA ALA A 180 -12.17 -4.17 -0.04
C ALA A 180 -11.62 -3.48 1.21
N LEU A 181 -10.51 -2.74 1.08
CA LEU A 181 -9.94 -1.96 2.17
C LEU A 181 -10.94 -0.96 2.77
N HIS A 182 -11.70 -0.27 1.93
CA HIS A 182 -12.74 0.65 2.41
C HIS A 182 -13.82 -0.09 3.20
N ARG A 183 -14.31 -1.24 2.72
CA ARG A 183 -15.31 -2.05 3.41
C ARG A 183 -14.79 -2.62 4.74
N ILE A 184 -13.55 -3.11 4.77
CA ILE A 184 -12.92 -3.63 5.99
C ILE A 184 -12.79 -2.53 7.05
N VAL A 185 -12.26 -1.37 6.65
CA VAL A 185 -11.86 -0.31 7.59
C VAL A 185 -13.05 0.54 8.02
N PHE A 186 -13.96 0.87 7.13
CA PHE A 186 -15.09 1.77 7.42
C PHE A 186 -16.44 1.06 7.50
N GLY A 187 -16.56 -0.11 6.89
CA GLY A 187 -17.79 -0.93 6.92
C GLY A 187 -17.75 -2.09 7.92
N GLY A 188 -16.61 -2.36 8.53
CA GLY A 188 -16.47 -3.47 9.49
C GLY A 188 -16.59 -4.87 8.88
N HIS A 189 -16.46 -4.98 7.56
CA HIS A 189 -16.56 -6.25 6.86
C HIS A 189 -15.44 -7.23 7.25
N ASP A 190 -15.69 -8.53 7.00
CA ASP A 190 -14.74 -9.60 7.28
C ASP A 190 -13.48 -9.47 6.42
N VAL A 191 -12.32 -9.53 7.07
CA VAL A 191 -11.02 -9.28 6.44
C VAL A 191 -10.67 -10.36 5.43
N GLU A 192 -10.78 -11.64 5.81
CA GLU A 192 -10.39 -12.78 4.98
C GLU A 192 -11.22 -12.84 3.71
N ARG A 193 -12.54 -12.70 3.86
CA ARG A 193 -13.49 -12.70 2.74
C ARG A 193 -13.21 -11.57 1.75
N GLU A 194 -13.00 -10.35 2.25
CA GLU A 194 -12.79 -9.18 1.41
C GLU A 194 -11.45 -9.21 0.68
N LEU A 195 -10.37 -9.66 1.35
CA LEU A 195 -9.06 -9.82 0.70
C LEU A 195 -9.08 -10.94 -0.33
N SER A 196 -9.73 -12.07 -0.04
CA SER A 196 -9.90 -13.17 -0.99
C SER A 196 -10.65 -12.70 -2.25
N ALA A 197 -11.77 -12.02 -2.09
CA ALA A 197 -12.55 -11.48 -3.20
C ALA A 197 -11.74 -10.47 -4.04
N ALA A 198 -10.93 -9.63 -3.40
CA ALA A 198 -10.08 -8.66 -4.09
C ALA A 198 -8.96 -9.32 -4.90
N CYS A 199 -8.39 -10.42 -4.40
CA CYS A 199 -7.31 -11.13 -5.07
C CYS A 199 -7.79 -12.01 -6.24
N PHE A 200 -8.86 -12.77 -6.00
CA PHE A 200 -9.22 -13.90 -6.85
C PHE A 200 -10.58 -13.72 -7.55
N GLY A 201 -11.28 -12.62 -7.31
CA GLY A 201 -12.67 -12.42 -7.72
C GLY A 201 -13.65 -13.12 -6.76
N SER A 202 -14.95 -12.98 -7.00
CA SER A 202 -15.97 -13.69 -6.22
C SER A 202 -15.94 -15.19 -6.55
N ALA A 203 -15.02 -15.93 -5.98
CA ALA A 203 -15.15 -17.37 -5.92
C ALA A 203 -16.33 -17.66 -4.99
N SER A 204 -17.35 -18.36 -5.50
CA SER A 204 -18.38 -18.99 -4.67
C SER A 204 -17.69 -19.79 -3.57
N PRO A 205 -18.16 -19.77 -2.32
CA PRO A 205 -17.56 -20.56 -1.27
C PRO A 205 -17.56 -22.04 -1.71
N SER A 206 -16.36 -22.59 -1.91
CA SER A 206 -16.22 -24.01 -2.12
C SER A 206 -16.77 -24.69 -0.88
N THR A 207 -17.88 -25.41 -1.02
CA THR A 207 -18.36 -26.33 -0.01
C THR A 207 -17.20 -27.27 0.33
N ARG A 208 -16.61 -27.09 1.50
CA ARG A 208 -15.73 -28.11 2.09
C ARG A 208 -16.57 -29.37 2.19
N SER A 209 -16.34 -30.32 1.30
CA SER A 209 -16.91 -31.64 1.44
C SER A 209 -16.43 -32.20 2.78
N LYS A 210 -17.36 -32.44 3.68
CA LYS A 210 -17.11 -33.25 4.85
C LYS A 210 -16.71 -34.61 4.32
N GLY A 211 -15.41 -34.91 4.29
CA GLY A 211 -14.89 -36.23 4.04
C GLY A 211 -15.41 -37.12 5.16
N GLY A 212 -16.36 -37.98 4.83
CA GLY A 212 -16.84 -39.03 5.69
C GLY A 212 -15.66 -39.96 6.03
N ARG A 213 -15.49 -40.20 7.29
CA ARG A 213 -14.75 -41.37 7.79
C ARG A 213 -15.63 -42.61 7.52
N SER A 214 -15.11 -43.55 6.83
CA SER A 214 -15.45 -44.97 6.95
C SER A 214 -14.16 -45.77 6.99
#